data_035a11940ba9dd247c8d66291177a95a
#
_entry.id   035a11940ba9dd247c8d66291177a95a
#
_cell.length_a   1.000
_cell.length_b   1.000
_cell.length_c   1.000
_cell.angle_alpha   90.00
_cell.angle_beta   90.00
_cell.angle_gamma   90.00
#
_symmetry.space_group_name_H-M   'P 1'
#
loop_
_entity.id
_entity.type
_entity.pdbx_description
1 polymer ?
#
loop_
_entity_poly.entity_id
_entity_poly.type
_entity_poly.pdbx_seq_one_letter_code
_entity_poly.pdbx_strand_id
1 'polypeptide(L)'
;MNRHTIGAVIRLTLIAALLTMGPAQGVFAAESASEPTASGAQLDRIQQYNEMMQRSYVTQDQREAAAERLKAMKLAAEAATSAEGGVSASAMTMEMPGGVPDYFGTTPNWAYSPLLRKFVDGLPGVGPANANNLGNFVGVAHPDTVTYPGADYYEIELREYEQQLHSDLPPTRLRGYVQTNYGTDPGVVAPTIADNTIAPDPITYLGPIIQATKDRPVRVKFTNNLPVGEGGDLFIPVDTTVMGAGMGPIEMEGMPGMMEMYTQNRASVHLHGGITPWISDGTPHQWITPAGEDTVYPEGVSVRNVPDMPDPGDGSVTLFYTNQQSARLLWYHDHAFGITRLNVYVGMAAPYEITDDIEKRLVADGILPGPEETIPLIVQDKTFVDAETI
;
A
#
# COMPACT_ATOMS: atom_id res chain seq x y z
N MET A 1 -37.37 -26.37 17.36
CA MET A 1 -36.33 -27.28 16.88
C MET A 1 -36.25 -27.14 15.36
N ASN A 2 -35.38 -26.32 14.86
CA ASN A 2 -34.87 -26.39 13.47
C ASN A 2 -33.65 -25.48 13.40
N ARG A 3 -32.53 -26.10 13.13
CA ARG A 3 -31.25 -25.42 12.89
C ARG A 3 -31.25 -24.91 11.44
N HIS A 4 -31.16 -23.63 11.25
CA HIS A 4 -30.83 -23.07 9.94
C HIS A 4 -29.33 -22.77 9.89
N THR A 5 -28.66 -23.56 9.08
CA THR A 5 -27.27 -23.38 8.66
C THR A 5 -27.26 -22.25 7.62
N ILE A 6 -26.69 -21.11 7.96
CA ILE A 6 -26.47 -20.01 7.01
C ILE A 6 -25.11 -20.25 6.35
N GLY A 7 -25.11 -20.68 5.11
CA GLY A 7 -23.91 -20.74 4.27
C GLY A 7 -23.62 -19.37 3.70
N ALA A 8 -22.49 -18.79 4.08
CA ALA A 8 -21.96 -17.56 3.50
C ALA A 8 -21.55 -17.83 2.04
N VAL A 9 -22.22 -17.18 1.10
CA VAL A 9 -21.86 -17.19 -0.33
C VAL A 9 -20.96 -15.98 -0.59
N ILE A 10 -19.69 -16.22 -0.77
CA ILE A 10 -18.75 -15.21 -1.26
C ILE A 10 -19.05 -14.98 -2.76
N ARG A 11 -19.64 -13.86 -3.11
CA ARG A 11 -19.78 -13.41 -4.51
C ARG A 11 -18.64 -12.47 -4.86
N LEU A 12 -17.71 -12.97 -5.66
CA LEU A 12 -16.74 -12.16 -6.36
C LEU A 12 -17.46 -11.43 -7.50
N THR A 13 -17.69 -10.13 -7.38
CA THR A 13 -18.32 -9.35 -8.45
C THR A 13 -17.22 -8.70 -9.28
N LEU A 14 -16.94 -9.33 -10.43
CA LEU A 14 -16.15 -8.72 -11.50
C LEU A 14 -17.09 -7.78 -12.27
N ILE A 15 -16.92 -6.46 -12.17
CA ILE A 15 -17.68 -5.50 -12.97
C ILE A 15 -16.99 -5.33 -14.32
N ALA A 16 -17.48 -6.04 -15.34
CA ALA A 16 -17.22 -5.67 -16.72
C ALA A 16 -18.34 -4.72 -17.16
N ALA A 17 -18.01 -3.44 -17.36
CA ALA A 17 -18.96 -2.46 -17.88
C ALA A 17 -19.18 -2.71 -19.39
N LEU A 18 -20.29 -3.33 -19.76
CA LEU A 18 -20.80 -3.29 -21.14
C LEU A 18 -21.85 -2.15 -21.23
N LEU A 19 -21.48 -1.09 -21.95
CA LEU A 19 -22.41 -0.05 -22.38
C LEU A 19 -23.27 -0.59 -23.53
N THR A 20 -24.58 -0.78 -23.27
CA THR A 20 -25.59 -0.87 -24.33
C THR A 20 -26.43 0.41 -24.30
N MET A 21 -26.22 1.29 -25.26
CA MET A 21 -27.12 2.42 -25.54
C MET A 21 -28.22 1.98 -26.49
N GLY A 22 -29.47 2.18 -26.08
CA GLY A 22 -30.64 2.15 -26.96
C GLY A 22 -30.87 3.54 -27.63
N PRO A 23 -31.57 3.62 -28.75
CA PRO A 23 -31.51 4.80 -29.62
C PRO A 23 -32.47 5.89 -29.18
N ALA A 24 -31.95 7.10 -28.92
CA ALA A 24 -32.72 8.36 -28.98
C ALA A 24 -32.37 9.05 -30.31
N GLN A 25 -33.37 9.20 -31.17
CA GLN A 25 -33.25 9.94 -32.42
C GLN A 25 -33.16 11.46 -32.15
N GLY A 26 -32.00 12.01 -32.43
CA GLY A 26 -31.79 13.45 -32.57
C GLY A 26 -30.82 13.69 -33.72
N VAL A 27 -31.38 14.26 -34.80
CA VAL A 27 -30.65 14.59 -36.01
C VAL A 27 -29.70 15.77 -35.74
N PHE A 28 -28.42 15.49 -35.64
CA PHE A 28 -27.36 16.47 -35.89
C PHE A 28 -26.41 15.87 -36.93
N ALA A 29 -26.20 16.61 -38.00
CA ALA A 29 -25.22 16.31 -39.01
C ALA A 29 -23.84 16.31 -38.39
N ALA A 30 -23.23 15.13 -38.26
CA ALA A 30 -21.85 15.00 -37.87
C ALA A 30 -20.97 15.04 -39.11
N GLU A 31 -20.14 16.06 -39.21
CA GLU A 31 -18.95 16.03 -40.04
C GLU A 31 -18.11 14.85 -39.61
N SER A 32 -17.79 13.97 -40.55
CA SER A 32 -16.91 12.83 -40.33
C SER A 32 -15.49 13.33 -40.05
N ALA A 33 -15.14 13.49 -38.78
CA ALA A 33 -13.75 13.54 -38.39
C ALA A 33 -13.15 12.15 -38.66
N SER A 34 -12.26 12.06 -39.63
CA SER A 34 -11.44 10.87 -39.86
C SER A 34 -10.62 10.57 -38.61
N GLU A 35 -10.73 9.37 -38.04
CA GLU A 35 -9.85 8.94 -36.96
C GLU A 35 -8.39 9.16 -37.37
N PRO A 36 -7.55 9.70 -36.48
CA PRO A 36 -6.14 9.89 -36.79
C PRO A 36 -5.50 8.52 -36.99
N THR A 37 -5.14 8.20 -38.22
CA THR A 37 -4.34 7.01 -38.55
C THR A 37 -2.98 7.16 -37.88
N ALA A 38 -2.64 6.22 -37.00
CA ALA A 38 -1.35 6.18 -36.34
C ALA A 38 -0.22 6.23 -37.38
N SER A 39 0.78 7.06 -37.17
CA SER A 39 1.96 7.14 -38.03
C SER A 39 2.70 5.80 -38.01
N GLY A 40 3.44 5.47 -39.11
CA GLY A 40 4.23 4.22 -39.18
C GLY A 40 5.14 4.04 -37.97
N ALA A 41 5.74 5.11 -37.45
CA ALA A 41 6.58 5.09 -36.25
C ALA A 41 5.79 4.78 -34.94
N GLN A 42 4.51 5.09 -34.87
CA GLN A 42 3.64 4.70 -33.74
C GLN A 42 3.25 3.23 -33.83
N LEU A 43 2.97 2.73 -35.03
CA LEU A 43 2.66 1.31 -35.25
C LEU A 43 3.88 0.44 -34.94
N ASP A 44 5.09 0.84 -35.32
CA ASP A 44 6.34 0.15 -35.00
C ASP A 44 6.58 0.09 -33.47
N ARG A 45 6.31 1.16 -32.73
CA ARG A 45 6.42 1.18 -31.26
C ARG A 45 5.39 0.26 -30.58
N ILE A 46 4.16 0.26 -31.08
CA ILE A 46 3.11 -0.63 -30.56
C ILE A 46 3.48 -2.09 -30.84
N GLN A 47 4.01 -2.39 -32.02
CA GLN A 47 4.48 -3.73 -32.35
C GLN A 47 5.64 -4.17 -31.48
N GLN A 48 6.67 -3.32 -31.30
CA GLN A 48 7.79 -3.57 -30.38
C GLN A 48 7.33 -3.79 -28.94
N TYR A 49 6.38 -2.98 -28.46
CA TYR A 49 5.79 -3.16 -27.14
C TYR A 49 5.05 -4.49 -27.01
N ASN A 50 4.25 -4.86 -28.00
CA ASN A 50 3.53 -6.13 -28.01
C ASN A 50 4.48 -7.35 -28.07
N GLU A 51 5.56 -7.24 -28.84
CA GLU A 51 6.59 -8.29 -28.90
C GLU A 51 7.34 -8.41 -27.58
N MET A 52 7.64 -7.29 -26.92
CA MET A 52 8.26 -7.26 -25.57
C MET A 52 7.31 -7.89 -24.55
N MET A 53 6.03 -7.54 -24.58
CA MET A 53 5.00 -8.11 -23.71
C MET A 53 4.81 -9.62 -23.95
N GLN A 54 4.82 -10.07 -25.20
CA GLN A 54 4.77 -11.49 -25.53
C GLN A 54 5.99 -12.29 -25.02
N ARG A 55 7.18 -11.67 -25.03
CA ARG A 55 8.40 -12.29 -24.48
C ARG A 55 8.38 -12.36 -22.94
N SER A 56 7.64 -11.48 -22.29
CA SER A 56 7.48 -11.47 -20.83
C SER A 56 6.41 -12.44 -20.31
N TYR A 57 5.59 -13.01 -21.18
CA TYR A 57 4.62 -14.02 -20.77
C TYR A 57 5.30 -15.37 -20.57
N VAL A 58 5.23 -15.87 -19.33
CA VAL A 58 5.58 -17.26 -19.02
C VAL A 58 4.65 -18.17 -19.84
N THR A 59 5.21 -18.99 -20.72
CA THR A 59 4.44 -19.90 -21.56
C THR A 59 3.71 -20.93 -20.72
N GLN A 60 2.66 -21.56 -21.27
CA GLN A 60 1.93 -22.61 -20.56
C GLN A 60 2.84 -23.77 -20.19
N ASP A 61 3.75 -24.17 -21.10
CA ASP A 61 4.74 -25.23 -20.88
C ASP A 61 5.68 -24.89 -19.72
N GLN A 62 6.08 -23.61 -19.57
CA GLN A 62 6.90 -23.15 -18.46
C GLN A 62 6.13 -23.20 -17.13
N ARG A 63 4.83 -22.88 -17.14
CA ARG A 63 3.96 -22.99 -15.94
C ARG A 63 3.75 -24.45 -15.54
N GLU A 64 3.54 -25.33 -16.50
CA GLU A 64 3.36 -26.78 -16.28
C GLU A 64 4.67 -27.37 -15.75
N ALA A 65 5.82 -27.02 -16.34
CA ALA A 65 7.12 -27.46 -15.87
C ALA A 65 7.43 -26.97 -14.44
N ALA A 66 7.05 -25.71 -14.11
CA ALA A 66 7.17 -25.18 -12.76
C ALA A 66 6.24 -25.88 -11.76
N ALA A 67 5.00 -26.21 -12.18
CA ALA A 67 4.04 -26.95 -11.35
C ALA A 67 4.52 -28.39 -11.06
N GLU A 68 5.06 -29.08 -12.06
CA GLU A 68 5.63 -30.44 -11.87
C GLU A 68 6.88 -30.41 -10.97
N ARG A 69 7.75 -29.40 -11.11
CA ARG A 69 8.88 -29.21 -10.21
C ARG A 69 8.43 -28.95 -8.77
N LEU A 70 7.43 -28.07 -8.57
CA LEU A 70 6.87 -27.79 -7.25
C LEU A 70 6.27 -29.05 -6.60
N LYS A 71 5.63 -29.91 -7.39
CA LYS A 71 5.07 -31.17 -6.94
C LYS A 71 6.17 -32.17 -6.56
N ALA A 72 7.25 -32.25 -7.35
CA ALA A 72 8.40 -33.07 -7.03
C ALA A 72 9.13 -32.59 -5.74
N MET A 73 9.24 -31.28 -5.55
CA MET A 73 9.80 -30.67 -4.34
C MET A 73 8.96 -30.97 -3.10
N LYS A 74 7.64 -30.91 -3.19
CA LYS A 74 6.74 -31.30 -2.08
C LYS A 74 6.90 -32.74 -1.69
N LEU A 75 6.97 -33.64 -2.65
CA LEU A 75 7.22 -35.08 -2.41
C LEU A 75 8.59 -35.34 -1.78
N ALA A 76 9.62 -34.60 -2.18
CA ALA A 76 10.95 -34.69 -1.59
C ALA A 76 10.98 -34.15 -0.15
N ALA A 77 10.30 -33.05 0.13
CA ALA A 77 10.17 -32.48 1.49
C ALA A 77 9.37 -33.40 2.42
N GLU A 78 8.28 -34.01 1.94
CA GLU A 78 7.48 -34.99 2.69
C GLU A 78 8.28 -36.27 2.98
N ALA A 79 9.12 -36.69 2.04
CA ALA A 79 10.03 -37.84 2.23
C ALA A 79 11.17 -37.53 3.24
N ALA A 80 11.66 -36.31 3.26
CA ALA A 80 12.68 -35.85 4.22
C ALA A 80 12.14 -35.71 5.64
N THR A 81 10.88 -35.30 5.81
CA THR A 81 10.22 -35.20 7.12
C THR A 81 9.80 -36.53 7.70
N SER A 82 9.67 -37.58 6.86
CA SER A 82 9.37 -38.94 7.31
C SER A 82 10.62 -39.78 7.68
N ALA A 83 11.81 -39.29 7.37
CA ALA A 83 13.09 -39.93 7.71
C ALA A 83 13.81 -39.16 8.81
N GLU A 84 13.45 -39.47 10.05
CA GLU A 84 14.22 -39.23 11.30
C GLU A 84 14.34 -37.79 11.85
N GLY A 85 13.97 -37.71 13.10
CA GLY A 85 14.47 -36.97 14.25
C GLY A 85 15.58 -35.93 14.04
N GLY A 86 15.21 -34.67 14.22
CA GLY A 86 16.06 -33.69 14.85
C GLY A 86 17.40 -33.41 14.19
N VAL A 87 17.41 -32.70 13.07
CA VAL A 87 18.59 -31.91 12.66
C VAL A 87 18.12 -30.49 12.45
N SER A 88 18.58 -29.58 13.31
CA SER A 88 18.56 -28.14 13.07
C SER A 88 19.11 -27.90 11.66
N ALA A 89 18.26 -27.47 10.74
CA ALA A 89 18.70 -27.05 9.43
C ALA A 89 19.49 -25.75 9.61
N SER A 90 20.79 -25.89 9.79
CA SER A 90 21.71 -24.78 9.56
C SER A 90 21.59 -24.45 8.08
N ALA A 91 20.98 -23.32 7.76
CA ALA A 91 20.80 -22.84 6.41
C ALA A 91 22.18 -22.64 5.78
N MET A 92 22.61 -23.58 4.93
CA MET A 92 23.66 -23.31 3.96
C MET A 92 23.01 -22.38 2.91
N THR A 93 23.21 -21.09 3.06
CA THR A 93 22.97 -20.13 2.00
C THR A 93 23.91 -20.46 0.85
N MET A 94 23.40 -21.12 -0.19
CA MET A 94 24.07 -21.12 -1.48
C MET A 94 23.81 -19.76 -2.13
N GLU A 95 24.71 -18.79 -1.85
CA GLU A 95 24.82 -17.62 -2.71
C GLU A 95 25.18 -18.07 -4.12
N MET A 96 24.27 -17.91 -5.05
CA MET A 96 24.58 -18.02 -6.48
C MET A 96 25.54 -16.88 -6.84
N PRO A 97 26.63 -17.14 -7.59
CA PRO A 97 27.51 -16.08 -8.05
C PRO A 97 26.72 -15.05 -8.86
N GLY A 98 26.65 -13.81 -8.36
CA GLY A 98 25.96 -12.70 -9.01
C GLY A 98 24.70 -12.20 -8.30
N GLY A 99 24.40 -12.63 -7.07
CA GLY A 99 23.27 -12.08 -6.29
C GLY A 99 21.87 -12.41 -6.84
N VAL A 100 21.76 -13.36 -7.78
CA VAL A 100 20.46 -13.81 -8.33
C VAL A 100 19.90 -14.87 -7.39
N PRO A 101 18.64 -14.73 -6.91
CA PRO A 101 18.02 -15.72 -6.05
C PRO A 101 17.86 -17.06 -6.78
N ASP A 102 18.04 -18.14 -6.06
CA ASP A 102 17.67 -19.47 -6.56
C ASP A 102 16.15 -19.62 -6.49
N TYR A 103 15.46 -19.25 -7.57
CA TYR A 103 14.01 -19.40 -7.69
C TYR A 103 13.50 -20.84 -7.62
N PHE A 104 14.39 -21.82 -7.73
CA PHE A 104 14.07 -23.24 -7.78
C PHE A 104 14.71 -24.05 -6.66
N GLY A 105 15.43 -23.39 -5.77
CA GLY A 105 16.06 -24.02 -4.61
C GLY A 105 15.06 -24.63 -3.65
N THR A 106 15.52 -25.58 -2.86
CA THR A 106 14.71 -26.24 -1.82
C THR A 106 14.79 -25.50 -0.48
N THR A 107 15.77 -24.63 -0.33
CA THR A 107 15.99 -23.85 0.89
C THR A 107 15.24 -22.51 0.76
N PRO A 108 14.49 -22.06 1.78
CA PRO A 108 13.88 -20.74 1.78
C PRO A 108 14.96 -19.67 1.58
N ASN A 109 14.68 -18.73 0.68
CA ASN A 109 15.51 -17.56 0.41
C ASN A 109 14.59 -16.38 0.04
N TRP A 110 15.14 -15.23 -0.33
CA TRP A 110 14.32 -14.07 -0.62
C TRP A 110 13.35 -14.25 -1.83
N ALA A 111 13.46 -15.31 -2.62
CA ALA A 111 12.50 -15.69 -3.66
C ALA A 111 11.42 -16.67 -3.17
N TYR A 112 11.63 -17.32 -2.01
CA TYR A 112 10.72 -18.33 -1.48
C TYR A 112 10.38 -18.08 -0.02
N SER A 113 9.09 -18.02 0.28
CA SER A 113 8.61 -18.14 1.65
C SER A 113 8.80 -19.58 2.17
N PRO A 114 8.94 -19.76 3.50
CA PRO A 114 8.74 -21.08 4.09
C PRO A 114 7.34 -21.60 3.75
N LEU A 115 7.14 -22.92 3.83
CA LEU A 115 5.82 -23.51 3.61
C LEU A 115 4.89 -23.10 4.75
N LEU A 116 3.93 -22.26 4.43
CA LEU A 116 2.90 -21.79 5.36
C LEU A 116 1.63 -22.63 5.21
N ARG A 117 1.01 -22.99 6.34
CA ARG A 117 -0.28 -23.66 6.35
C ARG A 117 -1.36 -22.69 5.87
N LYS A 118 -2.20 -23.15 4.94
CA LYS A 118 -3.30 -22.33 4.40
C LYS A 118 -4.50 -22.37 5.33
N PHE A 119 -5.23 -21.25 5.41
CA PHE A 119 -6.52 -21.12 6.10
C PHE A 119 -6.48 -21.42 7.62
N VAL A 120 -5.32 -21.19 8.25
CA VAL A 120 -5.19 -21.35 9.72
C VAL A 120 -5.50 -20.06 10.46
N ASP A 121 -5.31 -18.91 9.80
CA ASP A 121 -5.59 -17.59 10.37
C ASP A 121 -6.83 -16.99 9.74
N GLY A 122 -7.66 -16.35 10.55
CA GLY A 122 -8.84 -15.64 10.08
C GLY A 122 -8.51 -14.32 9.40
N LEU A 123 -9.42 -13.86 8.54
CA LEU A 123 -9.35 -12.52 7.98
C LEU A 123 -9.55 -11.49 9.11
N PRO A 124 -8.69 -10.47 9.24
CA PRO A 124 -8.92 -9.39 10.18
C PRO A 124 -10.14 -8.55 9.76
N GLY A 125 -11.00 -8.23 10.71
CA GLY A 125 -12.11 -7.29 10.51
C GLY A 125 -11.72 -5.86 10.86
N VAL A 126 -12.66 -4.93 10.72
CA VAL A 126 -12.47 -3.51 11.01
C VAL A 126 -12.61 -3.25 12.51
N GLY A 127 -11.63 -2.57 13.10
CA GLY A 127 -11.56 -2.22 14.50
C GLY A 127 -11.17 -3.38 15.42
N PRO A 128 -10.71 -3.08 16.65
CA PRO A 128 -10.12 -4.06 17.58
C PRO A 128 -11.10 -5.14 18.04
N ALA A 129 -12.42 -4.87 18.04
CA ALA A 129 -13.44 -5.85 18.38
C ALA A 129 -13.57 -7.00 17.35
N ASN A 130 -13.07 -6.81 16.14
CA ASN A 130 -13.11 -7.75 15.04
C ASN A 130 -11.73 -8.32 14.70
N ALA A 131 -10.82 -8.33 15.67
CA ALA A 131 -9.50 -8.90 15.50
C ALA A 131 -9.56 -10.40 15.19
N ASN A 132 -8.65 -10.88 14.34
CA ASN A 132 -8.52 -12.30 14.05
C ASN A 132 -7.82 -13.06 15.19
N ASN A 133 -7.55 -14.35 14.99
CA ASN A 133 -6.88 -15.20 15.98
C ASN A 133 -5.44 -14.78 16.33
N LEU A 134 -4.81 -13.93 15.54
CA LEU A 134 -3.48 -13.34 15.82
C LEU A 134 -3.60 -11.99 16.56
N GLY A 135 -4.81 -11.49 16.78
CA GLY A 135 -5.04 -10.16 17.33
C GLY A 135 -4.95 -9.05 16.28
N ASN A 136 -4.82 -9.39 15.00
CA ASN A 136 -4.76 -8.41 13.91
C ASN A 136 -6.16 -7.92 13.52
N PHE A 137 -6.28 -6.64 13.26
CA PHE A 137 -7.50 -5.98 12.77
C PHE A 137 -7.12 -4.83 11.83
N VAL A 138 -8.07 -4.34 11.06
CA VAL A 138 -7.90 -3.12 10.26
C VAL A 138 -8.16 -1.93 11.18
N GLY A 139 -7.11 -1.17 11.51
CA GLY A 139 -7.22 0.03 12.35
C GLY A 139 -8.03 1.13 11.66
N VAL A 140 -8.73 1.94 12.43
CA VAL A 140 -9.56 3.05 11.95
C VAL A 140 -8.99 4.37 12.44
N ALA A 141 -8.87 5.36 11.56
CA ALA A 141 -8.53 6.72 11.95
C ALA A 141 -9.79 7.46 12.44
N HIS A 142 -9.69 8.11 13.58
CA HIS A 142 -10.77 8.87 14.21
C HIS A 142 -10.58 10.38 13.95
N PRO A 143 -11.50 11.08 13.24
CA PRO A 143 -11.31 12.46 12.85
C PRO A 143 -11.35 13.42 14.04
N ASP A 144 -10.41 14.36 14.09
CA ASP A 144 -10.58 15.60 14.82
C ASP A 144 -11.42 16.55 13.97
N THR A 145 -12.64 16.82 14.40
CA THR A 145 -13.60 17.68 13.69
C THR A 145 -13.64 19.12 14.22
N VAL A 146 -12.74 19.44 15.17
CA VAL A 146 -12.72 20.72 15.91
C VAL A 146 -11.58 21.62 15.47
N THR A 147 -10.39 21.09 15.32
CA THR A 147 -9.20 21.90 14.98
C THR A 147 -9.37 22.65 13.66
N TYR A 148 -10.03 22.03 12.68
CA TYR A 148 -10.39 22.67 11.40
C TYR A 148 -11.88 22.52 11.15
N PRO A 149 -12.74 23.46 11.61
CA PRO A 149 -14.18 23.37 11.45
C PRO A 149 -14.59 23.19 9.99
N GLY A 150 -15.41 22.16 9.72
CA GLY A 150 -15.85 21.81 8.37
C GLY A 150 -14.95 20.82 7.63
N ALA A 151 -13.85 20.41 8.22
CA ALA A 151 -12.97 19.35 7.72
C ALA A 151 -12.77 18.25 8.78
N ASP A 152 -12.26 17.11 8.37
CA ASP A 152 -11.75 16.05 9.24
C ASP A 152 -10.23 16.16 9.29
N TYR A 153 -9.64 16.24 10.48
CA TYR A 153 -8.21 16.43 10.67
C TYR A 153 -7.57 15.21 11.30
N TYR A 154 -6.39 14.85 10.79
CA TYR A 154 -5.60 13.73 11.28
C TYR A 154 -4.12 14.13 11.37
N GLU A 155 -3.44 13.69 12.43
CA GLU A 155 -1.98 13.62 12.49
C GLU A 155 -1.58 12.16 12.26
N ILE A 156 -0.90 11.90 11.16
CA ILE A 156 -0.46 10.56 10.74
C ILE A 156 1.06 10.52 10.77
N GLU A 157 1.60 9.53 11.46
CA GLU A 157 3.02 9.27 11.46
C GLU A 157 3.36 8.00 10.69
N LEU A 158 4.50 8.01 10.02
CA LEU A 158 5.15 6.82 9.47
C LEU A 158 6.12 6.26 10.49
N ARG A 159 5.99 4.96 10.81
CA ARG A 159 6.86 4.27 11.79
C ARG A 159 7.28 2.89 11.30
N GLU A 160 8.40 2.40 11.83
CA GLU A 160 8.73 0.98 11.80
C GLU A 160 8.11 0.27 13.00
N TYR A 161 7.68 -0.97 12.77
CA TYR A 161 7.08 -1.81 13.81
C TYR A 161 7.18 -3.28 13.41
N GLU A 162 6.77 -4.16 14.31
CA GLU A 162 6.66 -5.59 14.06
C GLU A 162 5.23 -6.07 14.25
N GLN A 163 4.79 -6.96 13.35
CA GLN A 163 3.48 -7.61 13.47
C GLN A 163 3.55 -9.05 12.98
N GLN A 164 2.92 -9.97 13.71
CA GLN A 164 2.78 -11.35 13.26
C GLN A 164 1.71 -11.42 12.17
N LEU A 165 2.12 -11.77 10.93
CA LEU A 165 1.22 -11.83 9.78
C LEU A 165 0.64 -13.22 9.54
N HIS A 166 1.24 -14.28 10.12
CA HIS A 166 0.79 -15.66 9.99
C HIS A 166 1.20 -16.46 11.23
N SER A 167 0.39 -17.46 11.63
CA SER A 167 0.67 -18.32 12.79
C SER A 167 2.00 -19.08 12.70
N ASP A 168 2.45 -19.38 11.49
CA ASP A 168 3.71 -20.11 11.24
C ASP A 168 4.93 -19.19 11.07
N LEU A 169 4.77 -17.88 11.19
CA LEU A 169 5.83 -16.88 11.07
C LEU A 169 6.13 -16.22 12.41
N PRO A 170 7.36 -15.83 12.68
CA PRO A 170 7.67 -14.85 13.72
C PRO A 170 7.07 -13.47 13.33
N PRO A 171 7.08 -12.49 14.24
CA PRO A 171 6.75 -11.12 13.89
C PRO A 171 7.59 -10.63 12.70
N THR A 172 6.92 -9.98 11.75
CA THR A 172 7.53 -9.42 10.54
C THR A 172 7.80 -7.94 10.77
N ARG A 173 9.02 -7.47 10.48
CA ARG A 173 9.36 -6.04 10.48
C ARG A 173 8.68 -5.35 9.32
N LEU A 174 8.03 -4.23 9.58
CA LEU A 174 7.20 -3.48 8.65
C LEU A 174 7.40 -1.98 8.84
N ARG A 175 7.03 -1.20 7.82
CA ARG A 175 6.76 0.24 7.90
C ARG A 175 5.27 0.47 7.68
N GLY A 176 4.69 1.43 8.39
CA GLY A 176 3.27 1.72 8.23
C GLY A 176 2.86 3.02 8.89
N TYR A 177 1.62 3.36 8.70
CA TYR A 177 1.02 4.60 9.18
C TYR A 177 0.31 4.38 10.50
N VAL A 178 0.32 5.40 11.35
CA VAL A 178 -0.42 5.42 12.61
C VAL A 178 -0.93 6.83 12.87
N GLN A 179 -2.16 6.95 13.33
CA GLN A 179 -2.70 8.22 13.83
C GLN A 179 -2.14 8.51 15.21
N THR A 180 -1.83 9.79 15.50
CA THR A 180 -1.27 10.23 16.78
C THR A 180 -2.13 11.23 17.53
N ASN A 181 -2.99 12.00 16.84
CA ASN A 181 -3.96 12.86 17.50
C ASN A 181 -5.22 12.09 17.91
N TYR A 182 -5.93 12.61 18.92
CA TYR A 182 -7.23 12.09 19.34
C TYR A 182 -8.34 12.53 18.38
N GLY A 183 -9.28 11.64 18.12
CA GLY A 183 -10.51 11.98 17.42
C GLY A 183 -11.56 12.60 18.33
N THR A 184 -12.49 13.36 17.74
CA THR A 184 -13.65 13.94 18.42
C THR A 184 -14.71 12.87 18.66
N ASP A 185 -15.32 12.82 19.83
CA ASP A 185 -16.42 11.92 20.11
C ASP A 185 -17.62 12.23 19.18
N PRO A 186 -18.07 11.28 18.35
CA PRO A 186 -19.15 11.52 17.40
C PRO A 186 -20.52 11.72 18.06
N GLY A 187 -20.66 11.39 19.35
CA GLY A 187 -21.89 11.62 20.13
C GLY A 187 -22.09 13.06 20.60
N VAL A 188 -21.09 13.93 20.42
CA VAL A 188 -21.12 15.32 20.92
C VAL A 188 -21.74 16.27 19.90
N VAL A 189 -22.71 17.07 20.36
CA VAL A 189 -23.33 18.14 19.57
C VAL A 189 -22.56 19.44 19.82
N ALA A 190 -22.12 20.11 18.77
CA ALA A 190 -21.26 21.29 18.83
C ALA A 190 -19.93 21.03 19.57
N PRO A 191 -19.05 20.15 19.04
CA PRO A 191 -17.86 19.68 19.70
C PRO A 191 -16.85 20.81 19.95
N THR A 192 -16.06 20.64 21.01
CA THR A 192 -14.91 21.47 21.38
C THR A 192 -13.64 20.62 21.41
N ILE A 193 -12.46 21.24 21.52
CA ILE A 193 -11.18 20.50 21.66
C ILE A 193 -11.21 19.54 22.86
N ALA A 194 -11.97 19.85 23.92
CA ALA A 194 -12.13 18.97 25.06
C ALA A 194 -12.84 17.65 24.75
N ASP A 195 -13.58 17.59 23.63
CA ASP A 195 -14.30 16.42 23.16
C ASP A 195 -13.44 15.49 22.27
N ASN A 196 -12.18 15.87 22.03
CA ASN A 196 -11.19 15.00 21.38
C ASN A 196 -10.73 13.93 22.38
N THR A 197 -11.54 12.92 22.59
CA THR A 197 -11.35 11.87 23.61
C THR A 197 -11.18 10.47 23.03
N ILE A 198 -11.41 10.31 21.73
CA ILE A 198 -11.23 9.02 21.06
C ILE A 198 -9.77 8.80 20.79
N ALA A 199 -9.16 7.88 21.54
CA ALA A 199 -7.79 7.50 21.34
C ALA A 199 -7.60 6.82 19.96
N PRO A 200 -6.49 7.11 19.26
CA PRO A 200 -6.18 6.41 18.01
C PRO A 200 -5.94 4.92 18.24
N ASP A 201 -6.28 4.11 17.24
CA ASP A 201 -5.92 2.70 17.23
C ASP A 201 -4.39 2.54 17.15
N PRO A 202 -3.84 1.45 17.71
CA PRO A 202 -2.42 1.13 17.57
C PRO A 202 -2.08 0.91 16.08
N ILE A 203 -0.79 1.00 15.76
CA ILE A 203 -0.31 0.71 14.41
C ILE A 203 -0.68 -0.71 14.01
N THR A 204 -1.24 -0.87 12.80
CA THR A 204 -1.62 -2.16 12.23
C THR A 204 -1.19 -2.24 10.77
N TYR A 205 -0.96 -3.46 10.29
CA TYR A 205 -0.61 -3.69 8.90
C TYR A 205 -1.73 -3.21 7.97
N LEU A 206 -1.36 -2.37 7.00
CA LEU A 206 -2.26 -1.72 6.05
C LEU A 206 -3.38 -0.89 6.73
N GLY A 207 -3.05 -0.20 7.80
CA GLY A 207 -3.93 0.73 8.51
C GLY A 207 -3.24 2.07 8.80
N PRO A 208 -3.96 3.03 9.43
CA PRO A 208 -5.40 3.00 9.65
C PRO A 208 -6.19 3.36 8.39
N ILE A 209 -7.42 2.84 8.28
CA ILE A 209 -8.36 3.32 7.26
C ILE A 209 -8.85 4.72 7.61
N ILE A 210 -8.82 5.62 6.64
CA ILE A 210 -9.48 6.93 6.73
C ILE A 210 -10.86 6.81 6.06
N GLN A 211 -11.92 7.02 6.85
CA GLN A 211 -13.29 7.01 6.39
C GLN A 211 -13.78 8.44 6.19
N ALA A 212 -13.85 8.86 4.93
CA ALA A 212 -14.21 10.22 4.54
C ALA A 212 -15.63 10.31 3.99
N THR A 213 -16.22 11.49 4.06
CA THR A 213 -17.51 11.78 3.43
C THR A 213 -17.30 12.66 2.21
N LYS A 214 -18.01 12.36 1.13
CA LYS A 214 -18.01 13.20 -0.08
C LYS A 214 -18.26 14.67 0.26
N ASP A 215 -17.49 15.55 -0.40
CA ASP A 215 -17.53 17.01 -0.25
C ASP A 215 -17.17 17.54 1.16
N ARG A 216 -16.78 16.66 2.12
CA ARG A 216 -16.18 17.04 3.38
C ARG A 216 -14.67 16.86 3.28
N PRO A 217 -13.86 17.93 3.32
CA PRO A 217 -12.42 17.84 3.17
C PRO A 217 -11.75 17.05 4.31
N VAL A 218 -10.65 16.40 3.97
CA VAL A 218 -9.70 15.82 4.94
C VAL A 218 -8.42 16.63 4.93
N ARG A 219 -7.90 16.92 6.12
CA ARG A 219 -6.60 17.55 6.37
C ARG A 219 -5.70 16.58 7.09
N VAL A 220 -4.47 16.45 6.64
CA VAL A 220 -3.49 15.57 7.27
C VAL A 220 -2.22 16.35 7.54
N LYS A 221 -1.72 16.26 8.78
CA LYS A 221 -0.31 16.51 9.07
C LYS A 221 0.38 15.17 9.03
N PHE A 222 1.23 14.97 8.05
CA PHE A 222 2.03 13.76 7.91
C PHE A 222 3.44 14.00 8.47
N THR A 223 3.91 13.08 9.32
CA THR A 223 5.25 13.11 9.89
C THR A 223 5.99 11.83 9.55
N ASN A 224 7.16 11.96 8.97
CA ASN A 224 8.07 10.84 8.75
C ASN A 224 8.89 10.60 10.01
N ASN A 225 8.51 9.61 10.80
CA ASN A 225 9.14 9.27 12.08
C ASN A 225 9.94 7.96 11.97
N LEU A 226 10.57 7.73 10.80
CA LEU A 226 11.55 6.65 10.61
C LEU A 226 12.87 7.03 11.29
N PRO A 227 13.73 6.06 11.61
CA PRO A 227 15.06 6.35 12.10
C PRO A 227 15.88 7.19 11.10
N VAL A 228 16.81 7.99 11.59
CA VAL A 228 17.77 8.75 10.79
C VAL A 228 19.03 7.94 10.47
N GLY A 229 19.72 8.31 9.40
CA GLY A 229 20.94 7.68 8.95
C GLY A 229 20.75 6.20 8.57
N GLU A 230 21.80 5.39 8.74
CA GLU A 230 21.79 3.95 8.41
C GLU A 230 20.68 3.16 9.13
N GLY A 231 20.26 3.61 10.32
CA GLY A 231 19.15 3.01 11.04
C GLY A 231 17.81 3.14 10.33
N GLY A 232 17.70 4.08 9.41
CA GLY A 232 16.51 4.33 8.56
C GLY A 232 16.58 3.70 7.17
N ASP A 233 17.61 2.95 6.85
CA ASP A 233 17.66 2.21 5.60
C ASP A 233 16.58 1.12 5.54
N LEU A 234 16.17 0.79 4.32
CA LEU A 234 15.22 -0.30 4.11
C LEU A 234 15.86 -1.63 4.57
N PHE A 235 15.10 -2.39 5.35
CA PHE A 235 15.50 -3.71 5.82
C PHE A 235 15.30 -4.82 4.77
N ILE A 236 15.05 -4.45 3.53
CA ILE A 236 15.01 -5.31 2.34
C ILE A 236 16.02 -4.79 1.32
N PRO A 237 16.55 -5.64 0.43
CA PRO A 237 17.54 -5.23 -0.56
C PRO A 237 17.06 -4.10 -1.47
N VAL A 238 17.88 -3.09 -1.65
CA VAL A 238 17.64 -1.95 -2.54
C VAL A 238 18.66 -1.97 -3.67
N ASP A 239 18.17 -2.02 -4.91
CA ASP A 239 19.00 -1.84 -6.09
C ASP A 239 19.26 -0.33 -6.30
N THR A 240 20.41 0.14 -5.82
CA THR A 240 20.83 1.54 -5.91
C THR A 240 21.22 1.97 -7.33
N THR A 241 21.21 1.08 -8.31
CA THR A 241 21.39 1.43 -9.73
C THR A 241 20.09 1.95 -10.36
N VAL A 242 18.94 1.71 -9.71
CA VAL A 242 17.65 2.26 -10.12
C VAL A 242 17.63 3.76 -9.86
N MET A 243 17.21 4.53 -10.87
CA MET A 243 17.10 5.99 -10.77
C MET A 243 16.20 6.39 -9.60
N GLY A 244 16.71 7.23 -8.72
CA GLY A 244 16.02 7.68 -7.50
C GLY A 244 16.18 6.77 -6.27
N ALA A 245 16.71 5.56 -6.43
CA ALA A 245 17.02 4.69 -5.29
C ALA A 245 18.47 4.78 -4.80
N GLY A 246 19.35 5.37 -5.61
CA GLY A 246 20.78 5.49 -5.33
C GLY A 246 21.27 6.92 -5.50
N MET A 247 22.17 7.15 -6.46
CA MET A 247 22.80 8.46 -6.71
C MET A 247 21.79 9.53 -7.14
N GLY A 248 21.91 10.71 -6.52
CA GLY A 248 21.20 11.92 -6.90
C GLY A 248 22.02 12.82 -7.83
N PRO A 249 21.52 14.01 -8.19
CA PRO A 249 22.16 14.90 -9.15
C PRO A 249 23.26 15.82 -8.55
N ILE A 250 23.46 15.84 -7.24
CA ILE A 250 24.45 16.71 -6.58
C ILE A 250 25.77 15.96 -6.45
N GLU A 251 26.87 16.56 -6.88
CA GLU A 251 28.21 16.01 -6.66
C GLU A 251 28.66 16.20 -5.22
N MET A 252 29.35 15.20 -4.67
CA MET A 252 29.94 15.26 -3.33
C MET A 252 31.03 16.34 -3.28
N GLU A 253 31.01 17.16 -2.23
CA GLU A 253 31.98 18.23 -2.04
C GLU A 253 33.43 17.67 -2.00
N GLY A 254 34.28 18.20 -2.86
CA GLY A 254 35.69 17.80 -2.96
C GLY A 254 35.96 16.47 -3.67
N MET A 255 34.93 15.80 -4.23
CA MET A 255 35.05 14.52 -4.94
C MET A 255 34.39 14.57 -6.33
N PRO A 256 35.03 15.24 -7.31
CA PRO A 256 34.45 15.37 -8.65
C PRO A 256 34.09 14.02 -9.29
N GLY A 257 32.86 13.92 -9.80
CA GLY A 257 32.33 12.70 -10.42
C GLY A 257 31.73 11.69 -9.44
N MET A 258 31.80 11.96 -8.12
CA MET A 258 31.05 11.21 -7.14
C MET A 258 29.76 11.96 -6.77
N MET A 259 28.65 11.26 -6.78
CA MET A 259 27.33 11.85 -6.52
C MET A 259 26.87 11.51 -5.12
N GLU A 260 26.18 12.48 -4.51
CA GLU A 260 25.47 12.27 -3.23
C GLU A 260 24.35 11.24 -3.41
N MET A 261 24.10 10.45 -2.37
CA MET A 261 23.11 9.39 -2.38
C MET A 261 21.77 9.87 -1.81
N TYR A 262 20.69 9.42 -2.38
CA TYR A 262 19.37 9.51 -1.76
C TYR A 262 19.29 8.55 -0.56
N THR A 263 18.70 8.99 0.53
CA THR A 263 18.43 8.15 1.70
C THR A 263 17.24 7.22 1.45
N GLN A 264 17.18 6.08 2.14
CA GLN A 264 16.13 5.08 1.96
C GLN A 264 14.94 5.24 2.92
N ASN A 265 15.00 6.25 3.80
CA ASN A 265 13.93 6.60 4.73
C ASN A 265 13.04 7.75 4.23
N ARG A 266 13.10 8.07 2.94
CA ARG A 266 12.23 9.08 2.30
C ARG A 266 10.80 8.56 2.19
N ALA A 267 9.84 9.46 2.35
CA ALA A 267 8.43 9.14 2.21
C ALA A 267 7.63 10.27 1.57
N SER A 268 6.67 9.91 0.72
CA SER A 268 5.69 10.82 0.14
C SER A 268 4.32 10.16 0.20
N VAL A 269 3.30 10.82 0.72
CA VAL A 269 1.96 10.24 0.81
C VAL A 269 1.13 10.67 -0.38
N HIS A 270 0.73 9.69 -1.21
CA HIS A 270 -0.16 9.87 -2.35
C HIS A 270 -1.52 9.23 -2.10
N LEU A 271 -2.61 9.99 -2.29
CA LEU A 271 -3.97 9.44 -2.29
C LEU A 271 -4.30 8.94 -3.69
N HIS A 272 -4.09 7.65 -3.91
CA HIS A 272 -4.24 7.00 -5.22
C HIS A 272 -5.70 6.99 -5.69
N GLY A 273 -5.94 7.66 -6.82
CA GLY A 273 -7.28 7.84 -7.38
C GLY A 273 -8.06 9.00 -6.76
N GLY A 274 -7.47 9.75 -5.84
CA GLY A 274 -8.05 10.95 -5.25
C GLY A 274 -8.06 12.14 -6.22
N ILE A 275 -9.11 12.97 -6.17
CA ILE A 275 -9.11 14.31 -6.78
C ILE A 275 -8.48 15.25 -5.75
N THR A 276 -7.16 15.47 -5.86
CA THR A 276 -6.38 16.26 -4.91
C THR A 276 -5.80 17.50 -5.56
N PRO A 277 -5.62 18.61 -4.82
CA PRO A 277 -4.78 19.72 -5.29
C PRO A 277 -3.36 19.22 -5.51
N TRP A 278 -2.67 19.75 -6.54
CA TRP A 278 -1.31 19.31 -6.87
C TRP A 278 -0.32 19.39 -5.71
N ILE A 279 -0.47 20.36 -4.80
CA ILE A 279 0.40 20.54 -3.62
C ILE A 279 0.25 19.40 -2.59
N SER A 280 -0.86 18.68 -2.62
CA SER A 280 -1.20 17.58 -1.72
C SER A 280 -1.32 16.24 -2.45
N ASP A 281 -0.87 16.17 -3.70
CA ASP A 281 -0.97 14.96 -4.50
C ASP A 281 0.03 13.87 -4.07
N GLY A 282 1.14 14.26 -3.42
CA GLY A 282 2.18 13.32 -3.03
C GLY A 282 2.91 12.74 -4.25
N THR A 283 3.27 13.60 -5.21
CA THR A 283 4.05 13.17 -6.39
C THR A 283 5.41 12.60 -5.99
N PRO A 284 6.13 11.89 -6.88
CA PRO A 284 7.43 11.31 -6.57
C PRO A 284 8.48 12.30 -6.03
N HIS A 285 8.34 13.58 -6.36
CA HIS A 285 9.24 14.65 -5.92
C HIS A 285 8.66 15.51 -4.76
N GLN A 286 7.66 14.99 -4.06
CA GLN A 286 7.11 15.59 -2.83
C GLN A 286 7.45 14.77 -1.58
N TRP A 287 8.51 13.98 -1.64
CA TRP A 287 9.00 13.20 -0.50
C TRP A 287 9.69 14.08 0.55
N ILE A 288 9.66 13.62 1.79
CA ILE A 288 10.38 14.19 2.94
C ILE A 288 11.20 13.08 3.62
N THR A 289 12.30 13.47 4.25
CA THR A 289 13.09 12.62 5.16
C THR A 289 12.59 12.77 6.59
N PRO A 290 13.01 11.94 7.55
CA PRO A 290 12.82 12.19 8.97
C PRO A 290 13.48 13.50 9.40
N ALA A 291 12.96 14.12 10.46
CA ALA A 291 13.56 15.32 11.04
C ALA A 291 15.00 15.07 11.48
N GLY A 292 15.91 15.97 11.08
CA GLY A 292 17.33 15.87 11.43
C GLY A 292 18.12 14.83 10.64
N GLU A 293 17.60 14.36 9.50
CA GLU A 293 18.36 13.50 8.59
C GLU A 293 19.55 14.25 7.99
N ASP A 294 20.76 13.67 8.11
CA ASP A 294 21.97 14.26 7.55
C ASP A 294 22.11 13.91 6.06
N THR A 295 21.50 14.74 5.23
CA THR A 295 21.48 14.57 3.77
C THR A 295 21.41 15.90 3.03
N VAL A 296 21.97 15.96 1.82
CA VAL A 296 21.80 17.11 0.91
C VAL A 296 20.42 17.11 0.23
N TYR A 297 19.63 16.06 0.44
CA TYR A 297 18.29 15.90 -0.09
C TYR A 297 17.24 15.74 1.03
N PRO A 298 17.06 16.73 1.93
CA PRO A 298 16.13 16.58 3.06
C PRO A 298 14.66 16.50 2.62
N GLU A 299 14.34 17.07 1.46
CA GLU A 299 13.01 17.03 0.86
C GLU A 299 13.08 17.05 -0.67
N GLY A 300 12.03 16.59 -1.31
CA GLY A 300 11.87 16.67 -2.76
C GLY A 300 11.58 18.09 -3.23
N VAL A 301 11.98 18.40 -4.46
CA VAL A 301 11.95 19.76 -5.04
C VAL A 301 10.55 20.39 -5.15
N SER A 302 9.50 19.61 -5.09
CA SER A 302 8.11 20.07 -5.21
C SER A 302 7.28 19.94 -3.93
N VAL A 303 7.90 19.70 -2.79
CA VAL A 303 7.21 19.74 -1.49
C VAL A 303 6.59 21.12 -1.26
N ARG A 304 5.33 21.12 -0.86
CA ARG A 304 4.58 22.33 -0.49
C ARG A 304 3.58 21.98 0.58
N ASN A 305 3.55 22.84 1.62
CA ASN A 305 2.56 22.75 2.67
C ASN A 305 1.23 23.40 2.26
N VAL A 306 0.15 22.99 2.89
CA VAL A 306 -1.18 23.63 2.72
C VAL A 306 -1.13 25.05 3.25
N PRO A 307 -1.49 26.08 2.46
CA PRO A 307 -1.23 27.48 2.82
C PRO A 307 -1.95 27.98 4.07
N ASP A 308 -3.09 27.39 4.43
CA ASP A 308 -3.91 27.74 5.59
C ASP A 308 -3.73 26.79 6.79
N MET A 309 -2.70 25.97 6.76
CA MET A 309 -2.25 25.15 7.89
C MET A 309 -0.92 25.70 8.41
N PRO A 310 -0.64 25.62 9.73
CA PRO A 310 0.66 25.98 10.27
C PRO A 310 1.79 25.18 9.61
N ASP A 311 2.99 25.78 9.57
CA ASP A 311 4.19 25.07 9.16
C ASP A 311 4.39 23.85 10.10
N PRO A 312 4.40 22.62 9.57
CA PRO A 312 4.50 21.43 10.39
C PRO A 312 5.92 21.16 10.92
N GLY A 313 6.93 21.90 10.44
CA GLY A 313 8.33 21.71 10.76
C GLY A 313 9.03 20.61 9.96
N ASP A 314 10.32 20.43 10.27
CA ASP A 314 11.19 19.43 9.65
C ASP A 314 10.62 18.00 9.81
N GLY A 315 10.81 17.17 8.81
CA GLY A 315 10.30 15.80 8.80
C GLY A 315 8.78 15.67 8.65
N SER A 316 8.07 16.77 8.37
CA SER A 316 6.62 16.79 8.27
C SER A 316 6.12 17.59 7.07
N VAL A 317 4.92 17.25 6.60
CA VAL A 317 4.20 17.95 5.52
C VAL A 317 2.72 17.97 5.80
N THR A 318 2.01 19.01 5.34
CA THR A 318 0.55 19.11 5.44
C THR A 318 -0.12 18.81 4.10
N LEU A 319 -1.24 18.08 4.15
CA LEU A 319 -2.00 17.64 2.99
C LEU A 319 -3.47 18.03 3.12
N PHE A 320 -4.13 18.25 1.97
CA PHE A 320 -5.55 18.60 1.88
C PHE A 320 -6.22 17.79 0.78
N TYR A 321 -7.23 17.01 1.15
CA TYR A 321 -8.00 16.17 0.22
C TYR A 321 -9.43 16.69 0.16
N THR A 322 -9.91 17.03 -1.05
CA THR A 322 -11.22 17.68 -1.27
C THR A 322 -12.41 16.73 -1.14
N ASN A 323 -12.19 15.42 -1.37
CA ASN A 323 -13.22 14.37 -1.41
C ASN A 323 -14.38 14.64 -2.39
N GLN A 324 -14.15 15.42 -3.45
CA GLN A 324 -15.14 15.76 -4.47
C GLN A 324 -15.38 14.63 -5.46
N GLN A 325 -15.58 13.42 -4.95
CA GLN A 325 -15.78 12.18 -5.71
C GLN A 325 -16.95 11.39 -5.14
N SER A 326 -17.54 10.51 -5.96
CA SER A 326 -18.56 9.56 -5.49
C SER A 326 -17.96 8.50 -4.56
N ALA A 327 -18.82 7.87 -3.76
CA ALA A 327 -18.46 6.77 -2.87
C ALA A 327 -17.61 5.70 -3.56
N ARG A 328 -16.50 5.35 -2.93
CA ARG A 328 -15.53 4.35 -3.40
C ARG A 328 -14.46 4.04 -2.39
N LEU A 329 -13.83 2.88 -2.55
CA LEU A 329 -12.58 2.56 -1.88
C LEU A 329 -11.40 3.07 -2.72
N LEU A 330 -10.58 3.91 -2.11
CA LEU A 330 -9.26 4.36 -2.54
C LEU A 330 -8.21 3.80 -1.60
N TRP A 331 -6.96 4.17 -1.79
CA TRP A 331 -5.89 3.88 -0.86
C TRP A 331 -4.84 5.00 -0.88
N TYR A 332 -4.17 5.22 0.23
CA TYR A 332 -3.02 6.11 0.30
C TYR A 332 -1.75 5.29 0.53
N HIS A 333 -0.66 5.71 -0.09
CA HIS A 333 0.58 4.94 -0.07
C HIS A 333 1.79 5.82 -0.32
N ASP A 334 2.98 5.27 -0.08
CA ASP A 334 4.22 5.95 -0.44
C ASP A 334 4.37 6.12 -1.94
N HIS A 335 4.89 7.28 -2.34
CA HIS A 335 5.19 7.60 -3.73
C HIS A 335 6.59 8.18 -3.94
N ALA A 336 7.51 8.02 -2.98
CA ALA A 336 8.87 8.56 -3.03
C ALA A 336 9.64 8.03 -4.25
N PHE A 337 10.29 8.95 -4.97
CA PHE A 337 11.00 8.66 -6.22
C PHE A 337 12.01 7.52 -6.07
N GLY A 338 11.91 6.51 -6.94
CA GLY A 338 12.81 5.37 -7.04
C GLY A 338 12.59 4.25 -6.03
N ILE A 339 11.88 4.49 -4.90
CA ILE A 339 11.68 3.50 -3.85
C ILE A 339 10.21 3.19 -3.53
N THR A 340 9.26 3.77 -4.26
CA THR A 340 7.82 3.57 -4.07
C THR A 340 7.45 2.09 -3.93
N ARG A 341 7.89 1.24 -4.86
CA ARG A 341 7.57 -0.20 -4.82
C ARG A 341 8.07 -0.87 -3.55
N LEU A 342 9.27 -0.54 -3.11
CA LEU A 342 9.88 -1.11 -1.91
C LEU A 342 9.14 -0.63 -0.65
N ASN A 343 8.86 0.66 -0.55
CA ASN A 343 8.12 1.24 0.57
C ASN A 343 6.70 0.66 0.68
N VAL A 344 5.98 0.54 -0.44
CA VAL A 344 4.66 -0.12 -0.46
C VAL A 344 4.78 -1.60 -0.08
N TYR A 345 5.80 -2.29 -0.57
CA TYR A 345 6.03 -3.71 -0.25
C TYR A 345 6.27 -3.94 1.25
N VAL A 346 6.98 -3.05 1.93
CA VAL A 346 7.21 -3.17 3.38
C VAL A 346 6.03 -2.70 4.24
N GLY A 347 4.92 -2.23 3.63
CA GLY A 347 3.67 -1.96 4.32
C GLY A 347 3.19 -0.51 4.29
N MET A 348 3.86 0.41 3.56
CA MET A 348 3.46 1.83 3.49
C MET A 348 2.27 2.02 2.53
N ALA A 349 1.14 1.46 2.90
CA ALA A 349 -0.15 1.56 2.22
C ALA A 349 -1.29 1.40 3.22
N ALA A 350 -2.40 2.10 3.02
CA ALA A 350 -3.62 1.96 3.83
C ALA A 350 -4.88 2.36 3.05
N PRO A 351 -6.07 1.84 3.40
CA PRO A 351 -7.31 2.15 2.73
C PRO A 351 -7.77 3.58 3.00
N TYR A 352 -8.45 4.16 2.02
CA TYR A 352 -9.16 5.43 2.12
C TYR A 352 -10.55 5.26 1.50
N GLU A 353 -11.58 5.34 2.32
CA GLU A 353 -12.96 5.12 1.90
C GLU A 353 -13.71 6.45 1.82
N ILE A 354 -14.36 6.72 0.69
CA ILE A 354 -15.28 7.85 0.56
C ILE A 354 -16.69 7.31 0.52
N THR A 355 -17.55 7.81 1.41
CA THR A 355 -18.99 7.52 1.43
C THR A 355 -19.79 8.71 0.90
N ASP A 356 -20.99 8.46 0.35
CA ASP A 356 -21.91 9.49 -0.11
C ASP A 356 -23.38 9.13 0.19
N ASP A 357 -24.28 10.05 -0.07
CA ASP A 357 -25.70 9.85 0.19
C ASP A 357 -26.36 8.84 -0.77
N ILE A 358 -25.73 8.54 -1.91
CA ILE A 358 -26.22 7.51 -2.83
C ILE A 358 -25.93 6.14 -2.24
N GLU A 359 -24.71 5.90 -1.80
CA GLU A 359 -24.31 4.67 -1.13
C GLU A 359 -25.15 4.42 0.12
N LYS A 360 -25.32 5.45 1.00
CA LYS A 360 -26.15 5.33 2.20
C LYS A 360 -27.58 4.92 1.89
N ARG A 361 -28.17 5.42 0.79
CA ARG A 361 -29.51 5.00 0.34
C ARG A 361 -29.51 3.56 -0.15
N LEU A 362 -28.51 3.14 -0.92
CA LEU A 362 -28.41 1.76 -1.42
C LEU A 362 -28.27 0.76 -0.27
N VAL A 363 -27.53 1.13 0.80
CA VAL A 363 -27.45 0.35 2.03
C VAL A 363 -28.80 0.31 2.74
N ALA A 364 -29.46 1.46 2.91
CA ALA A 364 -30.77 1.55 3.58
C ALA A 364 -31.87 0.77 2.84
N ASP A 365 -31.79 0.70 1.52
CA ASP A 365 -32.70 -0.06 0.66
C ASP A 365 -32.34 -1.56 0.59
N GLY A 366 -31.28 -2.01 1.28
CA GLY A 366 -30.81 -3.40 1.31
C GLY A 366 -30.21 -3.88 -0.04
N ILE A 367 -29.79 -2.95 -0.91
CA ILE A 367 -29.15 -3.25 -2.19
C ILE A 367 -27.65 -3.50 -2.00
N LEU A 368 -27.00 -2.75 -1.11
CA LEU A 368 -25.61 -2.96 -0.69
C LEU A 368 -25.56 -3.45 0.75
N PRO A 369 -24.53 -4.23 1.12
CA PRO A 369 -24.29 -4.60 2.51
C PRO A 369 -23.98 -3.36 3.36
N GLY A 370 -24.29 -3.42 4.66
CA GLY A 370 -23.93 -2.38 5.62
C GLY A 370 -22.43 -2.36 5.95
N PRO A 371 -21.95 -1.28 6.59
CA PRO A 371 -20.54 -1.17 6.98
C PRO A 371 -20.06 -2.34 7.85
N GLU A 372 -20.93 -2.89 8.70
CA GLU A 372 -20.66 -4.03 9.56
C GLU A 372 -20.50 -5.38 8.81
N GLU A 373 -20.96 -5.43 7.57
CA GLU A 373 -20.84 -6.59 6.67
C GLU A 373 -19.73 -6.41 5.63
N THR A 374 -19.02 -5.27 5.66
CA THR A 374 -18.02 -4.87 4.66
C THR A 374 -16.64 -4.77 5.30
N ILE A 375 -15.64 -5.35 4.66
CA ILE A 375 -14.23 -5.22 5.05
C ILE A 375 -13.46 -4.63 3.87
N PRO A 376 -12.91 -3.40 3.98
CA PRO A 376 -12.04 -2.83 2.94
C PRO A 376 -10.70 -3.57 2.95
N LEU A 377 -10.29 -4.09 1.80
CA LEU A 377 -9.08 -4.89 1.68
C LEU A 377 -8.10 -4.28 0.68
N ILE A 378 -6.83 -4.22 1.09
CA ILE A 378 -5.68 -4.10 0.20
C ILE A 378 -5.03 -5.48 0.11
N VAL A 379 -4.92 -6.04 -1.09
CA VAL A 379 -4.31 -7.34 -1.32
C VAL A 379 -2.88 -7.16 -1.80
N GLN A 380 -1.92 -7.74 -1.08
CA GLN A 380 -0.50 -7.76 -1.42
C GLN A 380 0.01 -9.20 -1.41
N ASP A 381 0.92 -9.52 -2.32
CA ASP A 381 1.73 -10.72 -2.23
C ASP A 381 3.08 -10.41 -1.56
N LYS A 382 3.57 -11.34 -0.73
CA LYS A 382 4.84 -11.18 -0.01
C LYS A 382 5.59 -12.49 0.01
N THR A 383 6.92 -12.37 -0.12
CA THR A 383 7.85 -13.43 0.21
C THR A 383 8.40 -13.17 1.61
N PHE A 384 8.38 -14.19 2.47
CA PHE A 384 8.90 -14.12 3.83
C PHE A 384 10.23 -14.84 3.89
N VAL A 385 11.23 -14.17 4.43
CA VAL A 385 12.58 -14.70 4.63
C VAL A 385 13.05 -14.32 6.03
N ASP A 386 13.99 -15.07 6.58
CA ASP A 386 14.63 -14.67 7.84
C ASP A 386 15.69 -13.57 7.60
N ALA A 387 16.06 -12.87 8.67
CA ALA A 387 17.01 -11.76 8.60
C ALA A 387 18.44 -12.19 8.18
N GLU A 388 18.76 -13.48 8.26
CA GLU A 388 20.07 -14.00 7.87
C GLU A 388 20.15 -14.28 6.36
N THR A 389 18.99 -14.28 5.69
CA THR A 389 18.86 -14.58 4.25
C THR A 389 18.96 -13.32 3.38
N ILE A 390 18.75 -12.13 3.95
CA ILE A 390 18.73 -10.85 3.24
C ILE A 390 20.11 -10.19 3.21
#